data_4eb56aa6a713a6c39203cb3595ffadc0
#
_entry.id   4eb56aa6a713a6c39203cb3595ffadc0
#
_cell.length_a   1.000
_cell.length_b   1.000
_cell.length_c   1.000
_cell.angle_alpha   90.00
_cell.angle_beta   90.00
_cell.angle_gamma   90.00
#
_symmetry.space_group_name_H-M   'P 1'
#
loop_
_entity.id
_entity.type
_entity.pdbx_description
1 polymer ?
#
loop_
_entity_poly.entity_id
_entity_poly.type
_entity_poly.pdbx_seq_one_letter_code
_entity_poly.pdbx_strand_id
1 'polypeptide(L)'
;MAGRRGALIVLEGVDRAGKSTQTRKLVEGLLAGGHRAELLRFPDRTTEIGRLISSYLEKKNNLEDHTVHLLFSANRWEQVPLIKEKLNQGITLVVDRYAFSGVAFTGAKENFSLEWCKQPDVGLPKPDLILFLQLSTSEAAKRGDFGNERYEYSSFQEKVLQRFYHLMEDKTLNWKVIDASKSIEDLHNEIKSFAEEVMREAQYKPIGELWN
;
A
#
# COMPACT_ATOMS: atom_id res chain seq x y z
N MET A 1 -28.49 5.04 14.30
CA MET A 1 -27.38 4.09 14.57
C MET A 1 -26.35 4.31 13.47
N ALA A 2 -25.12 4.66 13.82
CA ALA A 2 -24.05 4.72 12.81
C ALA A 2 -23.91 3.33 12.18
N GLY A 3 -23.99 3.26 10.84
CA GLY A 3 -23.83 2.00 10.11
C GLY A 3 -22.45 1.42 10.38
N ARG A 4 -22.32 0.10 10.26
CA ARG A 4 -21.04 -0.60 10.38
C ARG A 4 -20.15 -0.19 9.20
N ARG A 5 -18.95 0.36 9.45
CA ARG A 5 -18.03 0.72 8.39
C ARG A 5 -17.27 -0.46 7.83
N GLY A 6 -16.76 -0.31 6.61
CA GLY A 6 -15.77 -1.22 6.04
C GLY A 6 -14.38 -1.04 6.66
N ALA A 7 -13.49 -2.00 6.43
CA ALA A 7 -12.09 -1.95 6.83
C ALA A 7 -11.20 -1.36 5.72
N LEU A 8 -10.13 -0.66 6.11
CA LEU A 8 -9.07 -0.23 5.22
C LEU A 8 -7.88 -1.18 5.37
N ILE A 9 -7.64 -1.99 4.35
CA ILE A 9 -6.60 -3.04 4.32
C ILE A 9 -5.59 -2.70 3.24
N VAL A 10 -4.33 -2.59 3.61
CA VAL A 10 -3.24 -2.21 2.71
C VAL A 10 -2.26 -3.36 2.54
N LEU A 11 -1.87 -3.65 1.29
CA LEU A 11 -0.78 -4.57 0.98
C LEU A 11 0.46 -3.77 0.56
N GLU A 12 1.56 -4.05 1.22
CA GLU A 12 2.87 -3.43 1.00
C GLU A 12 3.95 -4.47 0.74
N GLY A 13 5.09 -4.04 0.26
CA GLY A 13 6.25 -4.89 -0.04
C GLY A 13 7.04 -4.36 -1.22
N VAL A 14 8.22 -4.93 -1.44
CA VAL A 14 9.07 -4.61 -2.60
C VAL A 14 8.38 -4.95 -3.93
N ASP A 15 8.92 -4.44 -5.03
CA ASP A 15 8.40 -4.78 -6.36
C ASP A 15 8.46 -6.29 -6.60
N ARG A 16 7.45 -6.82 -7.30
CA ARG A 16 7.30 -8.26 -7.61
C ARG A 16 7.01 -9.18 -6.40
N ALA A 17 6.73 -8.65 -5.22
CA ALA A 17 6.34 -9.47 -4.06
C ALA A 17 4.95 -10.13 -4.21
N GLY A 18 4.17 -9.79 -5.22
CA GLY A 18 2.86 -10.41 -5.49
C GLY A 18 1.65 -9.60 -5.00
N LYS A 19 1.84 -8.35 -4.61
CA LYS A 19 0.77 -7.47 -4.10
C LYS A 19 -0.46 -7.41 -5.00
N SER A 20 -0.28 -7.09 -6.29
CA SER A 20 -1.41 -6.91 -7.22
C SER A 20 -2.19 -8.20 -7.49
N THR A 21 -1.54 -9.36 -7.40
CA THR A 21 -2.21 -10.66 -7.47
C THR A 21 -3.04 -10.89 -6.21
N GLN A 22 -2.46 -10.67 -5.05
CA GLN A 22 -3.12 -10.93 -3.78
C GLN A 22 -4.23 -9.93 -3.47
N THR A 23 -4.10 -8.65 -3.84
CA THR A 23 -5.18 -7.67 -3.68
C THR A 23 -6.41 -8.05 -4.49
N ARG A 24 -6.25 -8.46 -5.75
CA ARG A 24 -7.36 -8.93 -6.59
C ARG A 24 -8.02 -10.19 -6.01
N LYS A 25 -7.22 -11.21 -5.66
CA LYS A 25 -7.73 -12.44 -5.05
C LYS A 25 -8.47 -12.18 -3.74
N LEU A 26 -7.96 -11.27 -2.91
CA LEU A 26 -8.63 -10.90 -1.66
C LEU A 26 -9.99 -10.27 -1.92
N VAL A 27 -10.09 -9.29 -2.82
CA VAL A 27 -11.39 -8.68 -3.18
C VAL A 27 -12.36 -9.73 -3.71
N GLU A 28 -11.93 -10.57 -4.65
CA GLU A 28 -12.74 -11.67 -5.20
C GLU A 28 -13.22 -12.63 -4.10
N GLY A 29 -12.32 -13.03 -3.20
CA GLY A 29 -12.64 -13.92 -2.09
C GLY A 29 -13.59 -13.31 -1.06
N LEU A 30 -13.48 -12.01 -0.79
CA LEU A 30 -14.40 -11.30 0.10
C LEU A 30 -15.78 -11.15 -0.53
N LEU A 31 -15.86 -10.80 -1.83
CA LEU A 31 -17.12 -10.72 -2.56
C LEU A 31 -17.83 -12.10 -2.62
N ALA A 32 -17.09 -13.18 -2.90
CA ALA A 32 -17.62 -14.54 -2.88
C ALA A 32 -18.12 -14.95 -1.49
N GLY A 33 -17.52 -14.41 -0.42
CA GLY A 33 -17.98 -14.59 0.97
C GLY A 33 -19.17 -13.71 1.38
N GLY A 34 -19.76 -12.95 0.43
CA GLY A 34 -20.90 -12.06 0.70
C GLY A 34 -20.54 -10.71 1.32
N HIS A 35 -19.27 -10.35 1.38
CA HIS A 35 -18.82 -9.04 1.84
C HIS A 35 -18.81 -8.03 0.69
N ARG A 36 -18.95 -6.74 1.03
CA ARG A 36 -18.73 -5.65 0.09
C ARG A 36 -17.26 -5.25 0.14
N ALA A 37 -16.58 -5.34 -1.00
CA ALA A 37 -15.15 -5.00 -1.09
C ALA A 37 -14.82 -4.39 -2.44
N GLU A 38 -13.89 -3.44 -2.45
CA GLU A 38 -13.37 -2.79 -3.65
C GLU A 38 -11.84 -2.70 -3.59
N LEU A 39 -11.22 -2.71 -4.78
CA LEU A 39 -9.80 -2.55 -4.96
C LEU A 39 -9.46 -1.08 -5.18
N LEU A 40 -8.43 -0.59 -4.47
CA LEU A 40 -7.72 0.65 -4.79
C LEU A 40 -6.25 0.36 -5.05
N ARG A 41 -5.62 1.23 -5.81
CA ARG A 41 -4.19 1.14 -6.10
C ARG A 41 -3.56 2.53 -6.08
N PHE A 42 -2.37 2.62 -5.49
CA PHE A 42 -1.55 3.84 -5.58
C PHE A 42 -0.18 3.54 -6.23
N PRO A 43 0.33 4.44 -7.08
CA PRO A 43 -0.39 5.63 -7.54
C PRO A 43 -1.63 5.27 -8.37
N ASP A 44 -2.70 6.05 -8.21
CA ASP A 44 -3.83 6.03 -9.14
C ASP A 44 -3.43 6.78 -10.40
N ARG A 45 -3.11 6.05 -11.46
CA ARG A 45 -2.58 6.60 -12.72
C ARG A 45 -3.67 7.20 -13.62
N THR A 46 -4.94 7.14 -13.20
CA THR A 46 -6.07 7.63 -14.01
C THR A 46 -6.31 9.14 -13.83
N THR A 47 -5.88 9.71 -12.72
CA THR A 47 -6.01 11.14 -12.41
C THR A 47 -4.93 11.97 -13.14
N GLU A 48 -5.09 13.29 -13.15
CA GLU A 48 -4.07 14.18 -13.73
C GLU A 48 -2.74 14.09 -12.98
N ILE A 49 -2.78 14.11 -11.65
CA ILE A 49 -1.59 13.91 -10.80
C ILE A 49 -0.97 12.53 -11.07
N GLY A 50 -1.82 11.50 -11.15
CA GLY A 50 -1.37 10.13 -11.43
C GLY A 50 -0.72 9.96 -12.80
N ARG A 51 -1.16 10.71 -13.83
CA ARG A 51 -0.51 10.71 -15.14
C ARG A 51 0.90 11.33 -15.11
N LEU A 52 1.11 12.41 -14.34
CA LEU A 52 2.44 12.97 -14.12
C LEU A 52 3.37 11.97 -13.44
N ILE A 53 2.88 11.27 -12.42
CA ILE A 53 3.64 10.21 -11.73
C ILE A 53 3.96 9.05 -12.68
N SER A 54 2.98 8.61 -13.49
CA SER A 54 3.19 7.53 -14.46
C SER A 54 4.29 7.87 -15.45
N SER A 55 4.25 9.07 -16.00
CA SER A 55 5.26 9.59 -16.92
C SER A 55 6.67 9.61 -16.31
N TYR A 56 6.77 9.96 -15.01
CA TYR A 56 8.04 9.91 -14.27
C TYR A 56 8.53 8.46 -14.07
N LEU A 57 7.65 7.56 -13.65
CA LEU A 57 8.01 6.15 -13.44
C LEU A 57 8.44 5.46 -14.73
N GLU A 58 7.78 5.76 -15.84
CA GLU A 58 8.11 5.27 -17.18
C GLU A 58 9.35 5.94 -17.80
N LYS A 59 10.08 6.76 -17.05
CA LYS A 59 11.30 7.49 -17.48
C LYS A 59 11.06 8.48 -18.62
N LYS A 60 9.82 8.86 -18.90
CA LYS A 60 9.45 9.81 -19.97
C LYS A 60 9.74 11.27 -19.60
N ASN A 61 9.76 11.58 -18.31
CA ASN A 61 10.16 12.88 -17.78
C ASN A 61 11.03 12.73 -16.53
N ASN A 62 11.69 13.80 -16.15
CA ASN A 62 12.42 13.91 -14.90
C ASN A 62 11.77 14.96 -14.03
N LEU A 63 11.54 14.61 -12.76
CA LEU A 63 11.07 15.52 -11.72
C LEU A 63 12.09 15.53 -10.59
N GLU A 64 12.18 16.65 -9.92
CA GLU A 64 12.98 16.79 -8.71
C GLU A 64 12.40 15.88 -7.60
N ASP A 65 13.26 15.29 -6.77
CA ASP A 65 12.86 14.22 -5.83
C ASP A 65 11.84 14.65 -4.78
N HIS A 66 11.92 15.88 -4.25
CA HIS A 66 10.89 16.38 -3.32
C HIS A 66 9.56 16.59 -4.06
N THR A 67 9.61 17.12 -5.27
CA THR A 67 8.42 17.35 -6.10
C THR A 67 7.68 16.03 -6.36
N VAL A 68 8.38 14.99 -6.79
CA VAL A 68 7.73 13.71 -7.07
C VAL A 68 7.17 13.07 -5.81
N HIS A 69 7.86 13.18 -4.66
CA HIS A 69 7.34 12.70 -3.38
C HIS A 69 6.02 13.37 -3.00
N LEU A 70 5.95 14.71 -3.16
CA LEU A 70 4.74 15.47 -2.89
C LEU A 70 3.60 15.12 -3.86
N LEU A 71 3.91 14.82 -5.14
CA LEU A 71 2.91 14.35 -6.10
C LEU A 71 2.33 12.98 -5.70
N PHE A 72 3.15 12.04 -5.25
CA PHE A 72 2.66 10.76 -4.74
C PHE A 72 1.74 10.94 -3.53
N SER A 73 2.06 11.85 -2.62
CA SER A 73 1.20 12.19 -1.49
C SER A 73 -0.10 12.84 -1.96
N ALA A 74 -0.03 13.84 -2.84
CA ALA A 74 -1.21 14.50 -3.41
C ALA A 74 -2.16 13.50 -4.10
N ASN A 75 -1.62 12.51 -4.81
CA ASN A 75 -2.39 11.43 -5.45
C ASN A 75 -3.17 10.59 -4.41
N ARG A 76 -2.63 10.39 -3.22
CA ARG A 76 -3.36 9.76 -2.10
C ARG A 76 -4.42 10.69 -1.53
N TRP A 77 -4.07 11.94 -1.28
CA TRP A 77 -4.99 12.93 -0.71
C TRP A 77 -6.21 13.20 -1.57
N GLU A 78 -6.06 13.25 -2.89
CA GLU A 78 -7.21 13.46 -3.80
C GLU A 78 -8.24 12.32 -3.72
N GLN A 79 -7.86 11.12 -3.26
CA GLN A 79 -8.73 9.96 -3.06
C GLN A 79 -9.36 9.90 -1.66
N VAL A 80 -8.94 10.72 -0.70
CA VAL A 80 -9.42 10.67 0.69
C VAL A 80 -10.94 10.80 0.82
N PRO A 81 -11.61 11.74 0.10
CA PRO A 81 -13.07 11.83 0.17
C PRO A 81 -13.75 10.52 -0.25
N LEU A 82 -13.30 9.91 -1.35
CA LEU A 82 -13.82 8.63 -1.84
C LEU A 82 -13.56 7.49 -0.85
N ILE A 83 -12.35 7.41 -0.29
CA ILE A 83 -11.99 6.40 0.71
C ILE A 83 -12.94 6.49 1.91
N LYS A 84 -13.11 7.67 2.49
CA LYS A 84 -13.99 7.88 3.65
C LYS A 84 -15.45 7.55 3.33
N GLU A 85 -15.94 7.97 2.17
CA GLU A 85 -17.29 7.66 1.72
C GLU A 85 -17.53 6.15 1.63
N LYS A 86 -16.66 5.42 0.92
CA LYS A 86 -16.77 3.96 0.73
C LYS A 86 -16.71 3.20 2.07
N LEU A 87 -15.76 3.55 2.93
CA LEU A 87 -15.65 2.94 4.26
C LEU A 87 -16.93 3.17 5.07
N ASN A 88 -17.49 4.38 5.08
CA ASN A 88 -18.72 4.70 5.80
C ASN A 88 -19.96 3.99 5.22
N GLN A 89 -19.94 3.63 3.94
CA GLN A 89 -20.96 2.79 3.30
C GLN A 89 -20.82 1.30 3.62
N GLY A 90 -19.86 0.90 4.45
CA GLY A 90 -19.61 -0.50 4.80
C GLY A 90 -18.84 -1.29 3.75
N ILE A 91 -18.16 -0.60 2.83
CA ILE A 91 -17.32 -1.23 1.80
C ILE A 91 -15.90 -1.35 2.34
N THR A 92 -15.36 -2.57 2.40
CA THR A 92 -13.95 -2.80 2.71
C THR A 92 -13.09 -2.42 1.52
N LEU A 93 -12.07 -1.61 1.74
CA LEU A 93 -11.11 -1.21 0.72
C LEU A 93 -9.82 -2.00 0.86
N VAL A 94 -9.44 -2.71 -0.20
CA VAL A 94 -8.18 -3.42 -0.32
C VAL A 94 -7.26 -2.60 -1.22
N VAL A 95 -6.13 -2.15 -0.68
CA VAL A 95 -5.27 -1.14 -1.32
C VAL A 95 -3.92 -1.75 -1.69
N ASP A 96 -3.58 -1.71 -2.96
CA ASP A 96 -2.25 -2.08 -3.49
C ASP A 96 -1.32 -0.87 -3.38
N ARG A 97 -0.45 -0.84 -2.38
CA ARG A 97 0.43 0.24 -1.95
C ARG A 97 -0.32 1.45 -1.36
N TYR A 98 0.34 2.10 -0.40
CA TYR A 98 -0.19 3.29 0.26
C TYR A 98 0.95 4.25 0.68
N ALA A 99 0.76 5.02 1.74
CA ALA A 99 1.75 5.97 2.27
C ALA A 99 3.12 5.34 2.58
N PHE A 100 3.13 4.08 3.02
CA PHE A 100 4.35 3.38 3.41
C PHE A 100 5.29 3.15 2.22
N SER A 101 4.76 2.79 1.05
CA SER A 101 5.54 2.76 -0.19
C SER A 101 6.12 4.14 -0.52
N GLY A 102 5.34 5.21 -0.40
CA GLY A 102 5.82 6.58 -0.63
C GLY A 102 7.01 6.93 0.26
N VAL A 103 6.90 6.65 1.55
CA VAL A 103 7.96 6.91 2.53
C VAL A 103 9.18 6.02 2.28
N ALA A 104 8.99 4.72 2.06
CA ALA A 104 10.08 3.78 1.87
C ALA A 104 10.88 4.06 0.59
N PHE A 105 10.22 4.36 -0.51
CA PHE A 105 10.87 4.63 -1.80
C PHE A 105 11.62 5.97 -1.81
N THR A 106 11.03 7.03 -1.28
CA THR A 106 11.75 8.32 -1.17
C THR A 106 12.84 8.25 -0.12
N GLY A 107 12.58 7.63 1.04
CA GLY A 107 13.57 7.45 2.10
C GLY A 107 14.75 6.54 1.72
N ALA A 108 14.66 5.78 0.63
CA ALA A 108 15.76 5.00 0.07
C ALA A 108 16.71 5.85 -0.79
N LYS A 109 16.29 7.05 -1.20
CA LYS A 109 17.14 8.00 -1.92
C LYS A 109 18.10 8.70 -0.96
N GLU A 110 19.16 9.29 -1.51
CA GLU A 110 20.11 10.07 -0.72
C GLU A 110 19.47 11.36 -0.19
N ASN A 111 19.89 11.77 1.00
CA ASN A 111 19.49 13.05 1.65
C ASN A 111 18.00 13.15 2.03
N PHE A 112 17.27 12.05 2.15
CA PHE A 112 15.89 12.03 2.66
C PHE A 112 15.80 11.33 4.00
N SER A 113 15.26 12.00 5.03
CA SER A 113 14.90 11.37 6.29
C SER A 113 13.51 10.76 6.20
N LEU A 114 13.27 9.67 6.92
CA LEU A 114 11.93 9.07 7.01
C LEU A 114 10.92 10.04 7.62
N GLU A 115 11.37 10.86 8.57
CA GLU A 115 10.51 11.85 9.22
C GLU A 115 9.96 12.87 8.22
N TRP A 116 10.83 13.44 7.39
CA TRP A 116 10.39 14.34 6.32
C TRP A 116 9.43 13.63 5.34
N CYS A 117 9.75 12.40 4.98
CA CYS A 117 8.93 11.63 4.03
C CYS A 117 7.51 11.34 4.56
N LYS A 118 7.34 11.21 5.88
CA LYS A 118 6.02 10.97 6.50
C LYS A 118 5.14 12.22 6.50
N GLN A 119 5.71 13.41 6.65
CA GLN A 119 4.95 14.64 6.91
C GLN A 119 3.81 14.92 5.93
N PRO A 120 3.97 14.78 4.60
CA PRO A 120 2.87 15.03 3.67
C PRO A 120 1.67 14.09 3.84
N ASP A 121 1.87 12.92 4.42
CA ASP A 121 0.85 11.88 4.59
C ASP A 121 0.22 11.86 6.01
N VAL A 122 0.67 12.72 6.92
CA VAL A 122 0.07 12.85 8.25
C VAL A 122 -1.40 13.24 8.13
N GLY A 123 -2.29 12.46 8.75
CA GLY A 123 -3.73 12.69 8.71
C GLY A 123 -4.49 11.93 7.62
N LEU A 124 -3.81 11.22 6.71
CA LEU A 124 -4.48 10.29 5.80
C LEU A 124 -5.29 9.24 6.60
N PRO A 125 -6.35 8.64 6.02
CA PRO A 125 -7.04 7.53 6.66
C PRO A 125 -6.06 6.44 7.09
N LYS A 126 -6.08 6.09 8.38
CA LYS A 126 -5.20 5.09 8.97
C LYS A 126 -5.68 3.69 8.59
N PRO A 127 -4.84 2.84 7.99
CA PRO A 127 -5.19 1.46 7.73
C PRO A 127 -5.54 0.69 9.01
N ASP A 128 -6.55 -0.16 8.95
CA ASP A 128 -6.89 -1.09 10.01
C ASP A 128 -5.93 -2.30 10.02
N LEU A 129 -5.36 -2.62 8.86
CA LEU A 129 -4.41 -3.71 8.67
C LEU A 129 -3.43 -3.35 7.57
N ILE A 130 -2.14 -3.60 7.81
CA ILE A 130 -1.09 -3.48 6.81
C ILE A 130 -0.41 -4.85 6.67
N LEU A 131 -0.56 -5.44 5.49
CA LEU A 131 0.02 -6.74 5.15
C LEU A 131 1.32 -6.50 4.37
N PHE A 132 2.45 -6.80 4.99
CA PHE A 132 3.74 -6.70 4.35
C PHE A 132 4.11 -8.06 3.73
N LEU A 133 4.12 -8.12 2.40
CA LEU A 133 4.54 -9.30 1.65
C LEU A 133 6.07 -9.37 1.61
N GLN A 134 6.63 -10.18 2.49
CA GLN A 134 8.07 -10.34 2.60
C GLN A 134 8.59 -11.33 1.54
N LEU A 135 9.48 -10.82 0.69
CA LEU A 135 10.19 -11.59 -0.30
C LEU A 135 11.59 -11.02 -0.44
N SER A 136 12.59 -11.86 -0.56
CA SER A 136 13.96 -11.40 -0.84
C SER A 136 14.01 -10.70 -2.21
N THR A 137 14.86 -9.71 -2.33
CA THR A 137 15.04 -8.98 -3.62
C THR A 137 15.52 -9.91 -4.73
N SER A 138 16.32 -10.93 -4.39
CA SER A 138 16.78 -11.94 -5.34
C SER A 138 15.65 -12.83 -5.86
N GLU A 139 14.71 -13.22 -5.01
CA GLU A 139 13.53 -14.00 -5.43
C GLU A 139 12.55 -13.13 -6.22
N ALA A 140 12.34 -11.88 -5.81
CA ALA A 140 11.52 -10.92 -6.53
C ALA A 140 12.03 -10.69 -7.95
N ALA A 141 13.35 -10.53 -8.14
CA ALA A 141 13.98 -10.35 -9.44
C ALA A 141 13.79 -11.55 -10.39
N LYS A 142 13.67 -12.77 -9.85
CA LYS A 142 13.43 -13.99 -10.66
C LYS A 142 12.00 -14.06 -11.24
N ARG A 143 11.06 -13.25 -10.76
CA ARG A 143 9.66 -13.27 -11.21
C ARG A 143 9.40 -12.58 -12.54
N GLY A 144 10.45 -12.17 -13.28
CA GLY A 144 10.39 -11.64 -14.65
C GLY A 144 10.06 -10.15 -14.78
N ASP A 145 10.24 -9.60 -15.98
CA ASP A 145 9.93 -8.21 -16.38
C ASP A 145 10.47 -7.11 -15.45
N PHE A 146 11.62 -7.35 -14.83
CA PHE A 146 12.27 -6.43 -13.91
C PHE A 146 13.13 -5.42 -14.68
N GLY A 147 13.08 -4.13 -14.31
CA GLY A 147 13.93 -3.07 -14.87
C GLY A 147 13.24 -2.13 -15.86
N ASN A 148 11.96 -2.28 -16.11
CA ASN A 148 11.19 -1.42 -17.03
C ASN A 148 10.90 -0.04 -16.45
N GLU A 149 10.52 0.03 -15.18
CA GLU A 149 10.25 1.29 -14.48
C GLU A 149 11.48 1.81 -13.71
N ARG A 150 11.43 3.06 -13.31
CA ARG A 150 12.54 3.85 -12.74
C ARG A 150 13.22 3.19 -11.53
N TYR A 151 12.45 2.57 -10.65
CA TYR A 151 12.93 2.03 -9.37
C TYR A 151 13.21 0.52 -9.41
N GLU A 152 13.01 -0.13 -10.54
CA GLU A 152 13.16 -1.59 -10.68
C GLU A 152 14.63 -2.00 -10.90
N TYR A 153 15.47 -1.80 -9.87
CA TYR A 153 16.82 -2.35 -9.82
C TYR A 153 17.18 -2.81 -8.41
N SER A 154 17.88 -3.93 -8.30
CA SER A 154 18.01 -4.70 -7.08
C SER A 154 18.64 -3.93 -5.90
N SER A 155 19.67 -3.10 -6.16
CA SER A 155 20.33 -2.33 -5.10
C SER A 155 19.42 -1.26 -4.48
N PHE A 156 18.52 -0.67 -5.28
CA PHE A 156 17.53 0.28 -4.75
C PHE A 156 16.41 -0.44 -4.00
N GLN A 157 15.91 -1.54 -4.53
CA GLN A 157 14.90 -2.36 -3.85
C GLN A 157 15.37 -2.87 -2.49
N GLU A 158 16.66 -3.18 -2.34
CA GLU A 158 17.24 -3.55 -1.03
C GLU A 158 17.18 -2.38 -0.03
N LYS A 159 17.53 -1.17 -0.47
CA LYS A 159 17.39 0.04 0.36
C LYS A 159 15.93 0.28 0.75
N VAL A 160 14.99 0.11 -0.18
CA VAL A 160 13.55 0.22 0.07
C VAL A 160 13.10 -0.79 1.13
N LEU A 161 13.56 -2.03 1.03
CA LEU A 161 13.24 -3.08 2.01
C LEU A 161 13.70 -2.69 3.42
N GLN A 162 14.91 -2.14 3.57
CA GLN A 162 15.41 -1.64 4.86
C GLN A 162 14.53 -0.51 5.42
N ARG A 163 14.00 0.38 4.56
CA ARG A 163 13.08 1.43 5.00
C ARG A 163 11.74 0.89 5.46
N PHE A 164 11.22 -0.16 4.82
CA PHE A 164 10.02 -0.85 5.32
C PHE A 164 10.26 -1.45 6.72
N TYR A 165 11.40 -2.06 6.98
CA TYR A 165 11.70 -2.58 8.32
C TYR A 165 11.67 -1.49 9.39
N HIS A 166 12.22 -0.30 9.14
CA HIS A 166 12.12 0.83 10.06
C HIS A 166 10.65 1.29 10.25
N LEU A 167 9.84 1.30 9.18
CA LEU A 167 8.41 1.66 9.30
C LEU A 167 7.63 0.66 10.15
N MET A 168 8.00 -0.61 10.12
CA MET A 168 7.37 -1.68 10.92
C MET A 168 7.71 -1.63 12.41
N GLU A 169 8.68 -0.80 12.81
CA GLU A 169 8.98 -0.53 14.23
C GLU A 169 7.86 0.27 14.91
N ASP A 170 7.04 0.99 14.14
CA ASP A 170 5.90 1.74 14.66
C ASP A 170 4.79 0.79 15.14
N LYS A 171 4.69 0.65 16.47
CA LYS A 171 3.72 -0.24 17.14
C LYS A 171 2.31 0.35 17.22
N THR A 172 2.09 1.58 16.78
CA THR A 172 0.75 2.18 16.67
C THR A 172 0.01 1.67 15.44
N LEU A 173 0.70 0.99 14.52
CA LEU A 173 0.19 0.45 13.27
C LEU A 173 0.06 -1.08 13.36
N ASN A 174 -1.00 -1.62 12.77
CA ASN A 174 -1.25 -3.06 12.74
C ASN A 174 -0.58 -3.72 11.54
N TRP A 175 0.72 -3.95 11.66
CA TRP A 175 1.52 -4.68 10.68
C TRP A 175 1.40 -6.19 10.86
N LYS A 176 1.23 -6.91 9.76
CA LYS A 176 1.42 -8.38 9.67
C LYS A 176 2.41 -8.66 8.55
N VAL A 177 3.50 -9.32 8.89
CA VAL A 177 4.52 -9.76 7.92
C VAL A 177 4.15 -11.14 7.45
N ILE A 178 4.07 -11.32 6.13
CA ILE A 178 3.65 -12.58 5.50
C ILE A 178 4.73 -13.04 4.52
N ASP A 179 5.13 -14.30 4.63
CA ASP A 179 6.08 -14.92 3.72
C ASP A 179 5.48 -15.08 2.32
N ALA A 180 5.92 -14.26 1.38
CA ALA A 180 5.47 -14.23 0.00
C ALA A 180 6.15 -15.29 -0.91
N SER A 181 7.00 -16.14 -0.34
CA SER A 181 7.58 -17.31 -1.06
C SER A 181 6.61 -18.48 -1.16
N LYS A 182 5.55 -18.49 -0.35
CA LYS A 182 4.47 -19.48 -0.37
C LYS A 182 3.75 -19.53 -1.72
N SER A 183 2.98 -20.60 -1.96
CA SER A 183 2.09 -20.66 -3.11
C SER A 183 1.08 -19.50 -3.10
N ILE A 184 0.58 -19.14 -4.28
CA ILE A 184 -0.43 -18.06 -4.41
C ILE A 184 -1.66 -18.36 -3.55
N GLU A 185 -2.10 -19.62 -3.48
CA GLU A 185 -3.28 -20.04 -2.73
C GLU A 185 -3.03 -20.03 -1.21
N ASP A 186 -1.90 -20.56 -0.74
CA ASP A 186 -1.57 -20.54 0.68
C ASP A 186 -1.44 -19.12 1.20
N LEU A 187 -0.77 -18.26 0.42
CA LEU A 187 -0.64 -16.85 0.72
C LEU A 187 -1.99 -16.15 0.76
N HIS A 188 -2.86 -16.42 -0.20
CA HIS A 188 -4.22 -15.88 -0.24
C HIS A 188 -5.04 -16.30 0.99
N ASN A 189 -4.99 -17.57 1.38
CA ASN A 189 -5.73 -18.07 2.53
C ASN A 189 -5.30 -17.40 3.83
N GLU A 190 -4.00 -17.20 4.02
CA GLU A 190 -3.46 -16.50 5.18
C GLU A 190 -3.89 -15.02 5.19
N ILE A 191 -3.74 -14.31 4.06
CA ILE A 191 -4.19 -12.92 3.89
C ILE A 191 -5.68 -12.77 4.18
N LYS A 192 -6.51 -13.66 3.65
CA LYS A 192 -7.95 -13.64 3.84
C LYS A 192 -8.33 -13.82 5.30
N SER A 193 -7.65 -14.70 6.03
CA SER A 193 -7.88 -14.92 7.46
C SER A 193 -7.65 -13.63 8.28
N PHE A 194 -6.53 -12.94 8.05
CA PHE A 194 -6.26 -11.65 8.71
C PHE A 194 -7.26 -10.56 8.31
N ALA A 195 -7.66 -10.52 7.04
CA ALA A 195 -8.64 -9.55 6.55
C ALA A 195 -9.99 -9.72 7.23
N GLU A 196 -10.51 -10.95 7.31
CA GLU A 196 -11.80 -11.25 7.94
C GLU A 196 -11.78 -10.96 9.45
N GLU A 197 -10.66 -11.19 10.13
CA GLU A 197 -10.48 -10.84 11.54
C GLU A 197 -10.58 -9.32 11.74
N VAL A 198 -9.81 -8.56 10.98
CA VAL A 198 -9.78 -7.10 11.12
C VAL A 198 -11.10 -6.44 10.69
N MET A 199 -11.80 -6.99 9.71
CA MET A 199 -13.11 -6.50 9.28
C MET A 199 -14.13 -6.58 10.42
N ARG A 200 -14.12 -7.67 11.21
CA ARG A 200 -15.00 -7.82 12.38
C ARG A 200 -14.74 -6.76 13.46
N GLU A 201 -13.47 -6.37 13.63
CA GLU A 201 -13.09 -5.36 14.62
C GLU A 201 -13.33 -3.93 14.14
N ALA A 202 -12.96 -3.63 12.90
CA ALA A 202 -12.98 -2.30 12.32
C ALA A 202 -14.38 -1.68 12.26
N GLN A 203 -15.41 -2.51 12.04
CA GLN A 203 -16.80 -2.04 11.90
C GLN A 203 -17.32 -1.22 13.07
N TYR A 204 -16.71 -1.34 14.26
CA TYR A 204 -17.12 -0.64 15.48
C TYR A 204 -16.17 0.50 15.88
N LYS A 205 -15.07 0.70 15.13
CA LYS A 205 -14.05 1.71 15.43
C LYS A 205 -14.17 2.87 14.44
N PRO A 206 -13.89 4.12 14.85
CA PRO A 206 -13.80 5.23 13.91
C PRO A 206 -12.65 5.02 12.93
N ILE A 207 -12.71 5.70 11.78
CA ILE A 207 -11.57 5.78 10.87
C ILE A 207 -10.51 6.63 11.55
N GLY A 208 -9.35 6.06 11.81
CA GLY A 208 -8.22 6.77 12.43
C GLY A 208 -7.47 7.64 11.43
N GLU A 209 -6.53 8.41 11.94
CA GLU A 209 -5.61 9.24 11.15
C GLU A 209 -4.18 8.71 11.26
N LEU A 210 -3.52 8.61 10.11
CA LEU A 210 -2.18 8.08 10.01
C LEU A 210 -1.17 9.08 10.59
N TRP A 211 -0.30 8.62 11.47
CA TRP A 211 0.82 9.38 12.07
C TRP A 211 0.42 10.67 12.80
N ASN A 212 -0.82 10.78 13.21
CA ASN A 212 -1.34 11.92 13.99
C ASN A 212 -1.43 11.58 15.50
#